data_79a997359a7bc420a9a793eb01877f20
#
_entry.id   79a997359a7bc420a9a793eb01877f20
#
_cell.length_a   1.000
_cell.length_b   1.000
_cell.length_c   1.000
_cell.angle_alpha   90.00
_cell.angle_beta   90.00
_cell.angle_gamma   90.00
#
_symmetry.space_group_name_H-M   'P 1'
#
loop_
_entity.id
_entity.type
_entity.pdbx_description
1 polymer ?
#
loop_
_entity_poly.entity_id
_entity_poly.type
_entity_poly.pdbx_seq_one_letter_code
_entity_poly.pdbx_strand_id
1 'polypeptide(L)'
;MRRYDFRTKLCELLEIEYPIILAGMASRGKATPPALVAAVSNAGGLGVMGGAGLDPEEIRGRIQEIRLLTDKSFGVDLLLPVTVASTHDTRSAVRQQLLQVYPKHVEFVFSLMRKFNLPETKVKEETFLSPEHIKKQVEVVLEEKVPVFAAGLGDPSWVIPRAHEQGMKVIGLAGSVRNAQRHMEAGVDIVVAQGTEAGGHTGTIANFPLIPQVVDAVKPIPVVAAGGIADGRGVAGALALGAVGVWIGTAFLVAEECIIPGPQKEQILGGKSEDFVPSRTYTGKTARNYRNAVIQAWEESGLDPLPMPLQGILMEDFTAAAREVGRYDLVNNPSGQVGGMLRKGKPAAIIMDELIKGAVETIKELQSSVSG
;
A
#
# COMPACT_ATOMS: atom_id res chain seq x y z
N MET A 1 1.12 21.51 19.33
CA MET A 1 0.48 21.56 17.99
C MET A 1 -0.79 22.40 18.05
N ARG A 2 -1.11 23.24 17.07
CA ARG A 2 -2.38 23.97 17.03
C ARG A 2 -3.48 22.97 16.66
N ARG A 3 -4.54 22.85 17.48
CA ARG A 3 -5.66 21.97 17.19
C ARG A 3 -6.57 22.65 16.15
N TYR A 4 -6.75 21.99 15.00
CA TYR A 4 -7.68 22.45 13.97
C TYR A 4 -9.04 21.78 14.18
N ASP A 5 -10.13 22.52 13.99
CA ASP A 5 -11.47 21.93 13.91
C ASP A 5 -11.68 21.37 12.49
N PHE A 6 -11.24 20.13 12.29
CA PHE A 6 -11.26 19.44 11.01
C PHE A 6 -11.62 17.97 11.24
N ARG A 7 -12.89 17.68 11.29
CA ARG A 7 -13.44 16.36 11.58
C ARG A 7 -14.46 15.94 10.53
N THR A 8 -14.57 14.64 10.29
CA THR A 8 -15.59 14.01 9.46
C THR A 8 -16.15 12.80 10.19
N LYS A 9 -17.15 12.12 9.59
CA LYS A 9 -17.69 10.84 10.10
C LYS A 9 -16.61 9.76 10.30
N LEU A 10 -15.52 9.80 9.52
CA LEU A 10 -14.40 8.89 9.66
C LEU A 10 -13.74 9.01 11.03
N CYS A 11 -13.64 10.20 11.56
CA CYS A 11 -13.00 10.45 12.86
C CYS A 11 -13.76 9.80 14.01
N GLU A 12 -15.08 9.79 13.95
CA GLU A 12 -15.92 9.12 14.95
C GLU A 12 -15.82 7.60 14.83
N LEU A 13 -15.85 7.09 13.60
CA LEU A 13 -15.84 5.64 13.33
C LEU A 13 -14.52 4.96 13.74
N LEU A 14 -13.39 5.66 13.57
CA LEU A 14 -12.05 5.13 13.84
C LEU A 14 -11.42 5.67 15.14
N GLU A 15 -12.14 6.52 15.88
CA GLU A 15 -11.65 7.16 17.11
C GLU A 15 -10.34 7.94 16.90
N ILE A 16 -10.27 8.68 15.78
CA ILE A 16 -9.14 9.53 15.39
C ILE A 16 -9.50 11.01 15.41
N GLU A 17 -8.48 11.87 15.47
CA GLU A 17 -8.69 13.33 15.54
C GLU A 17 -8.91 13.95 14.16
N TYR A 18 -8.18 13.48 13.13
CA TYR A 18 -8.21 13.99 11.76
C TYR A 18 -8.48 12.88 10.74
N PRO A 19 -9.19 13.17 9.63
CA PRO A 19 -9.60 12.15 8.67
C PRO A 19 -8.47 11.73 7.72
N ILE A 20 -7.30 11.41 8.27
CA ILE A 20 -6.09 11.05 7.55
C ILE A 20 -5.61 9.67 8.03
N ILE A 21 -5.44 8.75 7.07
CA ILE A 21 -4.94 7.40 7.32
C ILE A 21 -3.60 7.23 6.62
N LEU A 22 -2.58 6.78 7.33
CA LEU A 22 -1.37 6.23 6.74
C LEU A 22 -1.69 4.88 6.10
N ALA A 23 -1.43 4.74 4.82
CA ALA A 23 -1.60 3.48 4.09
C ALA A 23 -0.74 2.35 4.69
N GLY A 24 -1.32 1.16 4.83
CA GLY A 24 -0.55 -0.04 5.15
C GLY A 24 0.34 -0.43 3.97
N MET A 25 1.65 -0.21 4.11
CA MET A 25 2.62 -0.50 3.06
C MET A 25 3.62 -1.54 3.54
N ALA A 26 3.79 -2.61 2.76
CA ALA A 26 4.57 -3.76 3.18
C ALA A 26 6.11 -3.51 3.11
N SER A 27 6.74 -3.77 1.99
CA SER A 27 8.21 -3.79 1.87
C SER A 27 8.92 -4.58 2.99
N ARG A 28 8.37 -5.76 3.33
CA ARG A 28 8.81 -6.56 4.47
C ARG A 28 8.86 -5.73 5.78
N GLY A 29 7.80 -4.96 6.03
CA GLY A 29 7.64 -4.14 7.22
C GLY A 29 8.56 -2.91 7.30
N LYS A 30 9.26 -2.54 6.23
CA LYS A 30 10.13 -1.36 6.22
C LYS A 30 9.41 -0.06 5.85
N ALA A 31 8.33 -0.17 5.07
CA ALA A 31 7.60 1.00 4.61
C ALA A 31 6.72 1.62 5.71
N THR A 32 6.09 0.78 6.54
CA THR A 32 5.32 1.23 7.72
C THR A 32 5.78 0.51 8.98
N PRO A 33 7.00 0.82 9.48
CA PRO A 33 7.49 0.27 10.74
C PRO A 33 6.67 0.80 11.93
N PRO A 34 6.70 0.14 13.10
CA PRO A 34 5.97 0.55 14.30
C PRO A 34 6.12 2.03 14.66
N ALA A 35 7.33 2.57 14.54
CA ALA A 35 7.61 3.99 14.82
C ALA A 35 6.80 4.94 13.91
N LEU A 36 6.69 4.65 12.61
CA LEU A 36 5.89 5.46 11.67
C LEU A 36 4.40 5.35 11.95
N VAL A 37 3.92 4.13 12.21
CA VAL A 37 2.51 3.87 12.57
C VAL A 37 2.13 4.67 13.81
N ALA A 38 2.92 4.56 14.87
CA ALA A 38 2.70 5.28 16.11
C ALA A 38 2.80 6.80 15.94
N ALA A 39 3.77 7.30 15.16
CA ALA A 39 3.93 8.73 14.91
C ALA A 39 2.69 9.35 14.24
N VAL A 40 2.09 8.67 13.25
CA VAL A 40 0.85 9.13 12.60
C VAL A 40 -0.33 9.05 13.55
N SER A 41 -0.47 7.97 14.33
CA SER A 41 -1.55 7.83 15.33
C SER A 41 -1.45 8.90 16.40
N ASN A 42 -0.25 9.17 16.93
CA ASN A 42 0.00 10.22 17.92
C ASN A 42 -0.22 11.64 17.36
N ALA A 43 -0.09 11.81 16.04
CA ALA A 43 -0.42 13.06 15.35
C ALA A 43 -1.92 13.22 15.03
N GLY A 44 -2.76 12.30 15.51
CA GLY A 44 -4.22 12.39 15.43
C GLY A 44 -4.82 11.73 14.17
N GLY A 45 -4.03 11.03 13.33
CA GLY A 45 -4.50 10.20 12.24
C GLY A 45 -4.67 8.74 12.63
N LEU A 46 -4.82 7.85 11.65
CA LEU A 46 -4.73 6.40 11.82
C LEU A 46 -3.44 5.89 11.18
N GLY A 47 -2.51 5.40 11.97
CA GLY A 47 -1.36 4.65 11.45
C GLY A 47 -1.77 3.22 11.08
N VAL A 48 -1.43 2.75 9.88
CA VAL A 48 -1.68 1.36 9.47
C VAL A 48 -0.38 0.65 9.12
N MET A 49 -0.11 -0.47 9.77
CA MET A 49 1.04 -1.32 9.49
C MET A 49 0.73 -2.24 8.30
N GLY A 50 1.64 -2.32 7.33
CA GLY A 50 1.58 -3.31 6.25
C GLY A 50 2.24 -4.62 6.67
N GLY A 51 1.45 -5.69 6.81
CA GLY A 51 1.91 -7.00 7.25
C GLY A 51 2.26 -7.99 6.14
N ALA A 52 2.03 -7.64 4.88
CA ALA A 52 2.33 -8.55 3.77
C ALA A 52 3.82 -8.92 3.70
N GLY A 53 4.10 -10.22 3.66
CA GLY A 53 5.46 -10.77 3.61
C GLY A 53 6.19 -10.81 4.95
N LEU A 54 5.49 -10.57 6.08
CA LEU A 54 5.96 -10.82 7.42
C LEU A 54 5.47 -12.17 7.93
N ASP A 55 6.23 -12.81 8.80
CA ASP A 55 5.76 -14.00 9.49
C ASP A 55 4.71 -13.62 10.56
N PRO A 56 3.79 -14.54 10.93
CA PRO A 56 2.76 -14.28 11.94
C PRO A 56 3.33 -13.74 13.26
N GLU A 57 4.42 -14.30 13.76
CA GLU A 57 5.05 -13.84 15.00
C GLU A 57 5.76 -12.48 14.84
N GLU A 58 6.29 -12.17 13.67
CA GLU A 58 6.80 -10.82 13.38
C GLU A 58 5.66 -9.79 13.42
N ILE A 59 4.47 -10.13 12.88
CA ILE A 59 3.28 -9.28 12.96
C ILE A 59 2.92 -9.04 14.43
N ARG A 60 2.87 -10.11 15.25
CA ARG A 60 2.59 -10.02 16.68
C ARG A 60 3.56 -9.09 17.40
N GLY A 61 4.85 -9.31 17.22
CA GLY A 61 5.89 -8.49 17.84
C GLY A 61 5.77 -7.02 17.46
N ARG A 62 5.45 -6.70 16.20
CA ARG A 62 5.26 -5.32 15.74
C ARG A 62 3.99 -4.68 16.29
N ILE A 63 2.89 -5.42 16.42
CA ILE A 63 1.67 -4.93 17.08
C ILE A 63 1.98 -4.56 18.53
N GLN A 64 2.72 -5.40 19.24
CA GLN A 64 3.13 -5.13 20.62
C GLN A 64 4.06 -3.91 20.70
N GLU A 65 4.99 -3.76 19.76
CA GLU A 65 5.86 -2.57 19.68
C GLU A 65 5.04 -1.30 19.42
N ILE A 66 4.04 -1.32 18.53
CA ILE A 66 3.16 -0.18 18.30
C ILE A 66 2.46 0.23 19.59
N ARG A 67 1.94 -0.74 20.36
CA ARG A 67 1.26 -0.47 21.64
C ARG A 67 2.17 0.12 22.72
N LEU A 68 3.47 -0.13 22.65
CA LEU A 68 4.45 0.53 23.53
C LEU A 68 4.71 1.98 23.12
N LEU A 69 4.46 2.35 21.86
CA LEU A 69 4.75 3.67 21.30
C LEU A 69 3.52 4.60 21.26
N THR A 70 2.31 4.03 21.35
CA THR A 70 1.05 4.81 21.29
C THR A 70 -0.10 4.11 22.01
N ASP A 71 -0.96 4.90 22.64
CA ASP A 71 -2.26 4.49 23.19
C ASP A 71 -3.42 4.75 22.22
N LYS A 72 -3.13 5.28 21.01
CA LYS A 72 -4.11 5.66 20.01
C LYS A 72 -4.49 4.48 19.10
N SER A 73 -5.63 4.63 18.42
CA SER A 73 -6.09 3.69 17.39
C SER A 73 -5.04 3.51 16.30
N PHE A 74 -4.86 2.27 15.83
CA PHE A 74 -4.01 1.90 14.70
C PHE A 74 -4.61 0.71 13.95
N GLY A 75 -4.07 0.41 12.77
CA GLY A 75 -4.54 -0.71 11.96
C GLY A 75 -3.42 -1.62 11.47
N VAL A 76 -3.83 -2.79 10.97
CA VAL A 76 -2.97 -3.74 10.25
C VAL A 76 -3.59 -4.05 8.89
N ASP A 77 -2.81 -3.93 7.83
CA ASP A 77 -3.20 -4.23 6.45
C ASP A 77 -2.55 -5.54 6.01
N LEU A 78 -3.38 -6.50 5.58
CA LEU A 78 -2.96 -7.76 5.01
C LEU A 78 -3.45 -7.91 3.57
N LEU A 79 -2.73 -8.70 2.79
CA LEU A 79 -3.15 -9.12 1.46
C LEU A 79 -3.92 -10.44 1.57
N LEU A 80 -5.14 -10.48 1.04
CA LEU A 80 -6.01 -11.66 1.02
C LEU A 80 -6.28 -12.14 -0.42
N PRO A 81 -5.26 -12.47 -1.22
CA PRO A 81 -5.44 -12.76 -2.64
C PRO A 81 -6.22 -14.06 -2.86
N VAL A 82 -7.31 -13.97 -3.61
CA VAL A 82 -8.17 -15.11 -3.97
C VAL A 82 -7.41 -16.11 -4.87
N THR A 83 -6.49 -15.64 -5.71
CA THR A 83 -5.79 -16.46 -6.71
C THR A 83 -4.62 -17.27 -6.16
N VAL A 84 -4.13 -16.99 -4.95
CA VAL A 84 -3.05 -17.79 -4.33
C VAL A 84 -3.60 -19.12 -3.76
N ALA A 85 -4.91 -19.25 -3.64
CA ALA A 85 -5.57 -20.39 -3.01
C ALA A 85 -5.46 -21.72 -3.78
N SER A 86 -4.90 -21.76 -5.00
CA SER A 86 -4.95 -22.96 -5.84
C SER A 86 -3.60 -23.61 -6.17
N THR A 87 -2.48 -23.03 -5.78
CA THR A 87 -1.17 -23.66 -6.03
C THR A 87 -0.64 -24.34 -4.76
N HIS A 88 -0.87 -25.64 -4.67
CA HIS A 88 -0.18 -26.54 -3.74
C HIS A 88 1.30 -26.74 -4.15
N ASP A 89 1.76 -26.08 -5.20
CA ASP A 89 3.10 -26.25 -5.75
C ASP A 89 4.12 -25.51 -4.88
N THR A 90 5.17 -26.22 -4.53
CA THR A 90 6.34 -25.61 -3.89
C THR A 90 6.99 -24.58 -4.83
N ARG A 91 7.70 -23.61 -4.28
CA ARG A 91 8.48 -22.64 -5.08
C ARG A 91 9.43 -23.34 -6.06
N SER A 92 10.05 -24.46 -5.64
CA SER A 92 10.88 -25.29 -6.51
C SER A 92 10.12 -25.89 -7.68
N ALA A 93 8.90 -26.39 -7.48
CA ALA A 93 8.05 -26.91 -8.55
C ALA A 93 7.70 -25.81 -9.57
N VAL A 94 7.31 -24.62 -9.09
CA VAL A 94 7.03 -23.47 -9.96
C VAL A 94 8.29 -23.03 -10.74
N ARG A 95 9.47 -23.03 -10.12
CA ARG A 95 10.73 -22.72 -10.82
C ARG A 95 11.05 -23.74 -11.91
N GLN A 96 10.83 -25.04 -11.68
CA GLN A 96 10.97 -26.06 -12.71
C GLN A 96 9.98 -25.85 -13.86
N GLN A 97 8.73 -25.53 -13.55
CA GLN A 97 7.73 -25.18 -14.56
C GLN A 97 8.18 -23.96 -15.38
N LEU A 98 8.69 -22.90 -14.75
CA LEU A 98 9.21 -21.72 -15.44
C LEU A 98 10.31 -22.07 -16.42
N LEU A 99 11.27 -22.91 -16.04
CA LEU A 99 12.35 -23.37 -16.92
C LEU A 99 11.83 -24.14 -18.14
N GLN A 100 10.78 -24.95 -17.96
CA GLN A 100 10.24 -25.79 -19.04
C GLN A 100 9.30 -25.02 -19.97
N VAL A 101 8.41 -24.17 -19.40
CA VAL A 101 7.32 -23.52 -20.15
C VAL A 101 7.72 -22.13 -20.63
N TYR A 102 8.56 -21.41 -19.89
CA TYR A 102 8.92 -20.02 -20.16
C TYR A 102 10.45 -19.80 -20.26
N PRO A 103 11.20 -20.62 -21.01
CA PRO A 103 12.67 -20.55 -21.04
C PRO A 103 13.20 -19.18 -21.48
N LYS A 104 12.50 -18.48 -22.39
CA LYS A 104 12.87 -17.13 -22.83
C LYS A 104 12.82 -16.11 -21.71
N HIS A 105 11.82 -16.18 -20.84
CA HIS A 105 11.69 -15.29 -19.68
C HIS A 105 12.79 -15.56 -18.65
N VAL A 106 13.08 -16.83 -18.39
CA VAL A 106 14.16 -17.23 -17.47
C VAL A 106 15.52 -16.76 -18.01
N GLU A 107 15.83 -17.00 -19.29
CA GLU A 107 17.08 -16.53 -19.91
C GLU A 107 17.18 -14.99 -19.87
N PHE A 108 16.08 -14.29 -20.08
CA PHE A 108 16.07 -12.84 -19.99
C PHE A 108 16.43 -12.35 -18.58
N VAL A 109 15.86 -12.94 -17.53
CA VAL A 109 16.23 -12.60 -16.14
C VAL A 109 17.70 -12.90 -15.85
N PHE A 110 18.23 -14.05 -16.30
CA PHE A 110 19.67 -14.35 -16.18
C PHE A 110 20.52 -13.32 -16.96
N SER A 111 20.06 -12.85 -18.11
CA SER A 111 20.76 -11.80 -18.85
C SER A 111 20.80 -10.48 -18.09
N LEU A 112 19.73 -10.13 -17.38
CA LEU A 112 19.69 -8.97 -16.48
C LEU A 112 20.67 -9.14 -15.30
N MET A 113 20.73 -10.33 -14.68
CA MET A 113 21.70 -10.61 -13.62
C MET A 113 23.13 -10.37 -14.10
N ARG A 114 23.48 -10.90 -15.29
CA ARG A 114 24.79 -10.66 -15.93
C ARG A 114 25.01 -9.17 -16.25
N LYS A 115 24.02 -8.50 -16.86
CA LYS A 115 24.09 -7.07 -17.22
C LYS A 115 24.40 -6.18 -16.02
N PHE A 116 23.82 -6.49 -14.86
CA PHE A 116 23.99 -5.70 -13.64
C PHE A 116 25.05 -6.25 -12.68
N ASN A 117 25.81 -7.27 -13.07
CA ASN A 117 26.85 -7.94 -12.26
C ASN A 117 26.31 -8.40 -10.89
N LEU A 118 25.12 -9.00 -10.88
CA LEU A 118 24.53 -9.51 -9.64
C LEU A 118 25.04 -10.93 -9.33
N PRO A 119 25.24 -11.27 -8.04
CA PRO A 119 25.65 -12.62 -7.63
C PRO A 119 24.54 -13.65 -7.89
N GLU A 120 24.92 -14.91 -8.00
CA GLU A 120 23.95 -16.01 -7.97
C GLU A 120 23.41 -16.16 -6.53
N THR A 121 22.19 -15.74 -6.33
CA THR A 121 21.48 -15.83 -5.05
C THR A 121 20.18 -16.60 -5.25
N LYS A 122 19.92 -17.55 -4.36
CA LYS A 122 18.66 -18.31 -4.34
C LYS A 122 17.87 -17.95 -3.08
N VAL A 123 16.62 -17.52 -3.27
CA VAL A 123 15.70 -17.29 -2.16
C VAL A 123 15.32 -18.63 -1.53
N LYS A 124 15.43 -18.70 -0.20
CA LYS A 124 15.02 -19.89 0.58
C LYS A 124 13.52 -20.14 0.44
N GLU A 125 13.11 -21.40 0.56
CA GLU A 125 11.72 -21.82 0.32
C GLU A 125 10.71 -21.36 1.40
N GLU A 126 11.18 -20.83 2.52
CA GLU A 126 10.44 -20.72 3.78
C GLU A 126 9.33 -19.66 3.81
N THR A 127 9.21 -18.77 2.82
CA THR A 127 8.23 -17.68 2.84
C THR A 127 7.41 -17.58 1.55
N PHE A 128 6.53 -18.54 1.34
CA PHE A 128 5.51 -18.42 0.30
C PHE A 128 4.20 -17.90 0.90
N LEU A 129 3.55 -16.97 0.22
CA LEU A 129 2.18 -16.54 0.55
C LEU A 129 1.21 -17.70 0.26
N SER A 130 1.24 -18.75 1.09
CA SER A 130 0.25 -19.84 1.02
C SER A 130 -1.06 -19.40 1.70
N PRO A 131 -2.20 -20.02 1.36
CA PRO A 131 -3.46 -19.79 2.07
C PRO A 131 -3.34 -20.02 3.58
N GLU A 132 -2.56 -21.02 3.98
CA GLU A 132 -2.31 -21.34 5.39
C GLU A 132 -1.49 -20.24 6.08
N HIS A 133 -0.48 -19.68 5.40
CA HIS A 133 0.30 -18.58 5.92
C HIS A 133 -0.55 -17.33 6.12
N ILE A 134 -1.38 -16.98 5.12
CA ILE A 134 -2.32 -15.84 5.21
C ILE A 134 -3.31 -16.04 6.36
N LYS A 135 -3.88 -17.26 6.50
CA LYS A 135 -4.77 -17.56 7.64
C LYS A 135 -4.07 -17.34 8.99
N LYS A 136 -2.84 -17.82 9.14
CA LYS A 136 -2.06 -17.60 10.38
C LYS A 136 -1.78 -16.11 10.63
N GLN A 137 -1.50 -15.32 9.62
CA GLN A 137 -1.36 -13.87 9.77
C GLN A 137 -2.66 -13.22 10.27
N VAL A 138 -3.80 -13.61 9.68
CA VAL A 138 -5.13 -13.12 10.10
C VAL A 138 -5.44 -13.56 11.54
N GLU A 139 -5.15 -14.82 11.91
CA GLU A 139 -5.34 -15.29 13.29
C GLU A 139 -4.60 -14.41 14.30
N VAL A 140 -3.34 -14.10 14.05
CA VAL A 140 -2.56 -13.20 14.91
C VAL A 140 -3.23 -11.82 15.04
N VAL A 141 -3.69 -11.23 13.95
CA VAL A 141 -4.33 -9.91 13.96
C VAL A 141 -5.65 -9.94 14.78
N LEU A 142 -6.42 -11.03 14.65
CA LEU A 142 -7.64 -11.24 15.44
C LEU A 142 -7.33 -11.49 16.92
N GLU A 143 -6.36 -12.35 17.23
CA GLU A 143 -5.94 -12.62 18.62
C GLU A 143 -5.44 -11.36 19.34
N GLU A 144 -4.67 -10.53 18.62
CA GLU A 144 -4.20 -9.25 19.12
C GLU A 144 -5.29 -8.17 19.17
N LYS A 145 -6.49 -8.41 18.65
CA LYS A 145 -7.63 -7.48 18.69
C LYS A 145 -7.23 -6.06 18.26
N VAL A 146 -6.60 -5.94 17.09
CA VAL A 146 -6.22 -4.60 16.57
C VAL A 146 -7.48 -3.78 16.31
N PRO A 147 -7.50 -2.47 16.58
CA PRO A 147 -8.69 -1.64 16.37
C PRO A 147 -9.21 -1.68 14.92
N VAL A 148 -8.30 -1.75 13.93
CA VAL A 148 -8.65 -1.69 12.51
C VAL A 148 -7.92 -2.77 11.73
N PHE A 149 -8.68 -3.57 10.97
CA PHE A 149 -8.16 -4.51 9.98
C PHE A 149 -8.39 -3.96 8.58
N ALA A 150 -7.35 -3.90 7.75
CA ALA A 150 -7.46 -3.51 6.35
C ALA A 150 -7.14 -4.69 5.42
N ALA A 151 -7.93 -4.85 4.37
CA ALA A 151 -7.71 -5.81 3.30
C ALA A 151 -7.23 -5.06 2.05
N GLY A 152 -5.92 -4.97 1.87
CA GLY A 152 -5.29 -4.24 0.76
C GLY A 152 -5.46 -4.89 -0.60
N LEU A 153 -5.74 -6.19 -0.64
CA LEU A 153 -6.02 -6.96 -1.85
C LEU A 153 -6.83 -8.20 -1.47
N GLY A 154 -7.87 -8.52 -2.27
CA GLY A 154 -8.61 -9.77 -2.13
C GLY A 154 -9.96 -9.60 -1.44
N ASP A 155 -10.46 -10.67 -0.81
CA ASP A 155 -11.80 -10.74 -0.24
C ASP A 155 -11.74 -10.91 1.28
N PRO A 156 -12.18 -9.91 2.07
CA PRO A 156 -12.21 -9.99 3.53
C PRO A 156 -13.46 -10.69 4.11
N SER A 157 -14.39 -11.16 3.29
CA SER A 157 -15.70 -11.68 3.74
C SER A 157 -15.58 -12.74 4.84
N TRP A 158 -14.58 -13.60 4.78
CA TRP A 158 -14.34 -14.66 5.76
C TRP A 158 -13.72 -14.19 7.09
N VAL A 159 -13.18 -12.98 7.12
CA VAL A 159 -12.58 -12.35 8.33
C VAL A 159 -13.61 -11.49 9.06
N ILE A 160 -14.48 -10.81 8.32
CA ILE A 160 -15.39 -9.76 8.83
C ILE A 160 -16.23 -10.22 10.04
N PRO A 161 -16.91 -11.36 10.04
CA PRO A 161 -17.74 -11.76 11.17
C PRO A 161 -16.94 -11.83 12.48
N ARG A 162 -15.75 -12.43 12.42
CA ARG A 162 -14.87 -12.59 13.59
C ARG A 162 -14.25 -11.26 14.04
N ALA A 163 -13.93 -10.38 13.09
CA ALA A 163 -13.44 -9.04 13.40
C ALA A 163 -14.52 -8.21 14.10
N HIS A 164 -15.75 -8.23 13.62
CA HIS A 164 -16.89 -7.52 14.22
C HIS A 164 -17.25 -8.05 15.61
N GLU A 165 -17.21 -9.38 15.84
CA GLU A 165 -17.40 -9.99 17.18
C GLU A 165 -16.41 -9.44 18.23
N GLN A 166 -15.26 -8.96 17.77
CA GLN A 166 -14.21 -8.38 18.62
C GLN A 166 -14.23 -6.85 18.65
N GLY A 167 -15.20 -6.21 18.00
CA GLY A 167 -15.31 -4.75 17.91
C GLY A 167 -14.33 -4.08 16.95
N MET A 168 -13.61 -4.87 16.13
CA MET A 168 -12.68 -4.35 15.13
C MET A 168 -13.43 -3.72 13.95
N LYS A 169 -12.86 -2.68 13.33
CA LYS A 169 -13.34 -2.12 12.07
C LYS A 169 -12.61 -2.74 10.89
N VAL A 170 -13.34 -3.01 9.80
CA VAL A 170 -12.78 -3.62 8.60
C VAL A 170 -12.82 -2.64 7.43
N ILE A 171 -11.66 -2.44 6.78
CA ILE A 171 -11.47 -1.59 5.61
C ILE A 171 -11.19 -2.45 4.39
N GLY A 172 -11.91 -2.22 3.27
CA GLY A 172 -11.67 -2.87 1.99
C GLY A 172 -11.16 -1.88 0.94
N LEU A 173 -10.09 -2.23 0.21
CA LEU A 173 -9.50 -1.39 -0.85
C LEU A 173 -10.05 -1.77 -2.23
N ALA A 174 -10.55 -0.79 -2.99
CA ALA A 174 -11.16 -0.98 -4.29
C ALA A 174 -10.63 0.00 -5.35
N GLY A 175 -10.20 -0.52 -6.49
CA GLY A 175 -9.80 0.28 -7.68
C GLY A 175 -10.91 0.40 -8.73
N SER A 176 -12.15 -0.02 -8.43
CA SER A 176 -13.31 0.08 -9.31
C SER A 176 -14.62 0.04 -8.52
N VAL A 177 -15.68 0.57 -9.09
CA VAL A 177 -17.05 0.53 -8.50
C VAL A 177 -17.48 -0.92 -8.20
N ARG A 178 -17.26 -1.84 -9.15
CA ARG A 178 -17.61 -3.26 -8.96
C ARG A 178 -16.93 -3.87 -7.74
N ASN A 179 -15.65 -3.56 -7.51
CA ASN A 179 -14.92 -4.08 -6.35
C ASN A 179 -15.40 -3.41 -5.06
N ALA A 180 -15.71 -2.12 -5.09
CA ALA A 180 -16.28 -1.40 -3.95
C ALA A 180 -17.64 -2.00 -3.52
N GLN A 181 -18.52 -2.30 -4.48
CA GLN A 181 -19.80 -2.97 -4.21
C GLN A 181 -19.62 -4.36 -3.59
N ARG A 182 -18.64 -5.15 -4.06
CA ARG A 182 -18.30 -6.44 -3.44
C ARG A 182 -17.85 -6.29 -1.99
N HIS A 183 -17.05 -5.28 -1.69
CA HIS A 183 -16.65 -4.98 -0.30
C HIS A 183 -17.84 -4.57 0.55
N MET A 184 -18.75 -3.75 0.03
CA MET A 184 -20.00 -3.39 0.70
C MET A 184 -20.84 -4.64 0.99
N GLU A 185 -21.05 -5.50 -0.01
CA GLU A 185 -21.79 -6.78 0.13
C GLU A 185 -21.13 -7.72 1.14
N ALA A 186 -19.82 -7.73 1.21
CA ALA A 186 -19.06 -8.48 2.21
C ALA A 186 -19.21 -7.94 3.63
N GLY A 187 -19.66 -6.69 3.80
CA GLY A 187 -19.93 -6.08 5.10
C GLY A 187 -18.77 -5.28 5.70
N VAL A 188 -17.87 -4.71 4.87
CA VAL A 188 -16.81 -3.81 5.37
C VAL A 188 -17.43 -2.56 5.99
N ASP A 189 -16.75 -1.98 6.99
CA ASP A 189 -17.15 -0.72 7.62
C ASP A 189 -16.78 0.51 6.77
N ILE A 190 -15.70 0.39 5.98
CA ILE A 190 -15.13 1.48 5.17
C ILE A 190 -14.64 0.92 3.84
N VAL A 191 -14.90 1.66 2.75
CA VAL A 191 -14.32 1.39 1.44
C VAL A 191 -13.24 2.43 1.13
N VAL A 192 -12.05 2.00 0.76
CA VAL A 192 -11.02 2.87 0.20
C VAL A 192 -11.14 2.85 -1.32
N ALA A 193 -11.49 3.98 -1.94
CA ALA A 193 -11.46 4.19 -3.38
C ALA A 193 -10.05 4.57 -3.81
N GLN A 194 -9.32 3.63 -4.40
CA GLN A 194 -7.92 3.82 -4.80
C GLN A 194 -7.78 4.05 -6.29
N GLY A 195 -7.49 5.27 -6.69
CA GLY A 195 -7.25 5.65 -8.07
C GLY A 195 -5.92 5.15 -8.62
N THR A 196 -5.81 5.18 -9.96
CA THR A 196 -4.63 4.71 -10.70
C THR A 196 -3.35 5.47 -10.36
N GLU A 197 -3.43 6.67 -9.80
CA GLU A 197 -2.30 7.50 -9.38
C GLU A 197 -1.54 6.93 -8.18
N ALA A 198 -2.16 5.98 -7.47
CA ALA A 198 -1.58 5.34 -6.30
C ALA A 198 -0.31 4.54 -6.63
N GLY A 199 0.60 4.44 -5.67
CA GLY A 199 1.73 3.52 -5.71
C GLY A 199 1.33 2.08 -5.37
N GLY A 200 2.13 1.11 -5.78
CA GLY A 200 1.84 -0.30 -5.58
C GLY A 200 0.73 -0.82 -6.50
N HIS A 201 0.08 -1.91 -6.11
CA HIS A 201 -0.98 -2.49 -6.91
C HIS A 201 -2.14 -1.50 -7.06
N THR A 202 -2.53 -1.22 -8.31
CA THR A 202 -3.55 -0.22 -8.62
C THR A 202 -4.44 -0.67 -9.78
N GLY A 203 -5.64 -0.07 -9.83
CA GLY A 203 -6.55 -0.19 -10.97
C GLY A 203 -6.15 0.77 -12.11
N THR A 204 -7.07 0.99 -13.03
CA THR A 204 -6.89 1.82 -14.23
C THR A 204 -7.69 3.12 -14.20
N ILE A 205 -8.58 3.30 -13.22
CA ILE A 205 -9.47 4.45 -13.12
C ILE A 205 -8.80 5.53 -12.28
N ALA A 206 -8.76 6.76 -12.80
CA ALA A 206 -8.23 7.93 -12.08
C ALA A 206 -9.16 8.35 -10.93
N ASN A 207 -8.63 9.03 -9.91
CA ASN A 207 -9.39 9.41 -8.72
C ASN A 207 -10.58 10.31 -9.02
N PHE A 208 -10.42 11.24 -9.93
CA PHE A 208 -11.46 12.22 -10.22
C PHE A 208 -12.80 11.59 -10.65
N PRO A 209 -12.83 10.58 -11.57
CA PRO A 209 -14.05 9.83 -11.87
C PRO A 209 -14.33 8.68 -10.87
N LEU A 210 -13.32 8.09 -10.21
CA LEU A 210 -13.52 6.92 -9.36
C LEU A 210 -14.23 7.26 -8.06
N ILE A 211 -13.74 8.29 -7.36
CA ILE A 211 -14.23 8.62 -6.01
C ILE A 211 -15.73 8.88 -5.97
N PRO A 212 -16.29 9.82 -6.79
CA PRO A 212 -17.73 10.09 -6.75
C PRO A 212 -18.58 8.89 -7.15
N GLN A 213 -18.14 8.09 -8.13
CA GLN A 213 -18.84 6.87 -8.52
C GLN A 213 -18.88 5.84 -7.39
N VAL A 214 -17.77 5.65 -6.67
CA VAL A 214 -17.73 4.73 -5.52
C VAL A 214 -18.59 5.27 -4.39
N VAL A 215 -18.48 6.56 -4.05
CA VAL A 215 -19.31 7.22 -3.03
C VAL A 215 -20.79 6.97 -3.29
N ASP A 216 -21.25 7.16 -4.54
CA ASP A 216 -22.66 6.96 -4.88
C ASP A 216 -23.08 5.47 -4.85
N ALA A 217 -22.18 4.58 -5.27
CA ALA A 217 -22.50 3.16 -5.45
C ALA A 217 -22.53 2.35 -4.13
N VAL A 218 -21.84 2.82 -3.07
CA VAL A 218 -21.73 2.06 -1.80
C VAL A 218 -22.42 2.72 -0.62
N LYS A 219 -23.23 3.76 -0.85
CA LYS A 219 -24.02 4.37 0.23
C LYS A 219 -24.82 3.31 1.01
N PRO A 220 -24.84 3.35 2.34
CA PRO A 220 -24.34 4.40 3.24
C PRO A 220 -22.89 4.22 3.74
N ILE A 221 -22.13 3.26 3.19
CA ILE A 221 -20.76 2.96 3.63
C ILE A 221 -19.84 4.18 3.38
N PRO A 222 -19.08 4.67 4.38
CA PRO A 222 -18.14 5.76 4.19
C PRO A 222 -17.00 5.38 3.24
N VAL A 223 -16.63 6.33 2.35
CA VAL A 223 -15.57 6.16 1.37
C VAL A 223 -14.37 7.02 1.72
N VAL A 224 -13.19 6.43 1.71
CA VAL A 224 -11.90 7.10 1.90
C VAL A 224 -11.17 7.12 0.56
N ALA A 225 -10.61 8.26 0.18
CA ALA A 225 -9.89 8.42 -1.09
C ALA A 225 -8.42 8.04 -0.96
N ALA A 226 -7.87 7.32 -1.94
CA ALA A 226 -6.47 6.92 -2.00
C ALA A 226 -5.85 7.14 -3.38
N GLY A 227 -4.56 7.48 -3.40
CA GLY A 227 -3.81 7.78 -4.64
C GLY A 227 -3.86 9.26 -5.00
N GLY A 228 -2.76 9.78 -5.52
CA GLY A 228 -2.70 11.17 -5.97
C GLY A 228 -2.75 12.24 -4.87
N ILE A 229 -2.64 11.89 -3.59
CA ILE A 229 -2.79 12.81 -2.46
C ILE A 229 -1.46 12.91 -1.71
N ALA A 230 -0.88 14.12 -1.64
CA ALA A 230 0.38 14.39 -0.95
C ALA A 230 0.42 15.73 -0.19
N ASP A 231 -0.59 16.58 -0.35
CA ASP A 231 -0.73 17.86 0.36
C ASP A 231 -2.20 18.16 0.72
N GLY A 232 -2.43 19.26 1.43
CA GLY A 232 -3.76 19.63 1.89
C GLY A 232 -4.76 19.92 0.76
N ARG A 233 -4.30 20.34 -0.41
CA ARG A 233 -5.18 20.55 -1.60
C ARG A 233 -5.78 19.23 -2.06
N GLY A 234 -4.96 18.16 -2.06
CA GLY A 234 -5.42 16.82 -2.37
C GLY A 234 -6.42 16.28 -1.34
N VAL A 235 -6.21 16.59 -0.05
CA VAL A 235 -7.16 16.25 1.02
C VAL A 235 -8.49 16.97 0.81
N ALA A 236 -8.47 18.29 0.60
CA ALA A 236 -9.67 19.10 0.35
C ALA A 236 -10.42 18.65 -0.91
N GLY A 237 -9.68 18.36 -2.01
CA GLY A 237 -10.26 17.84 -3.25
C GLY A 237 -10.95 16.48 -3.07
N ALA A 238 -10.34 15.57 -2.30
CA ALA A 238 -10.95 14.27 -1.99
C ALA A 238 -12.27 14.42 -1.22
N LEU A 239 -12.33 15.32 -0.23
CA LEU A 239 -13.56 15.61 0.50
C LEU A 239 -14.63 16.26 -0.41
N ALA A 240 -14.23 17.16 -1.31
CA ALA A 240 -15.15 17.76 -2.29
C ALA A 240 -15.75 16.72 -3.25
N LEU A 241 -15.04 15.64 -3.56
CA LEU A 241 -15.53 14.51 -4.36
C LEU A 241 -16.44 13.54 -3.55
N GLY A 242 -16.69 13.83 -2.27
CA GLY A 242 -17.60 13.07 -1.40
C GLY A 242 -16.92 12.03 -0.50
N ALA A 243 -15.58 11.90 -0.52
CA ALA A 243 -14.89 11.09 0.44
C ALA A 243 -15.01 11.67 1.87
N VAL A 244 -14.92 10.81 2.90
CA VAL A 244 -14.95 11.21 4.31
C VAL A 244 -13.55 11.29 4.93
N GLY A 245 -12.51 11.02 4.15
CA GLY A 245 -11.10 11.06 4.57
C GLY A 245 -10.19 10.56 3.46
N VAL A 246 -8.91 10.44 3.80
CA VAL A 246 -7.85 10.08 2.84
C VAL A 246 -6.95 8.96 3.38
N TRP A 247 -6.45 8.12 2.44
CA TRP A 247 -5.50 7.04 2.67
C TRP A 247 -4.21 7.34 1.91
N ILE A 248 -3.15 7.69 2.61
CA ILE A 248 -1.94 8.28 2.04
C ILE A 248 -0.76 7.32 2.22
N GLY A 249 -0.09 6.95 1.11
CA GLY A 249 1.10 6.09 1.12
C GLY A 249 2.37 6.88 0.83
N THR A 250 2.56 7.27 -0.42
CA THR A 250 3.84 7.77 -0.96
C THR A 250 4.43 8.95 -0.21
N ALA A 251 3.61 9.87 0.29
CA ALA A 251 4.09 11.01 1.08
C ALA A 251 4.78 10.56 2.38
N PHE A 252 4.34 9.45 2.97
CA PHE A 252 4.95 8.89 4.18
C PHE A 252 6.14 7.94 3.90
N LEU A 253 6.37 7.48 2.66
CA LEU A 253 7.56 6.71 2.32
C LEU A 253 8.85 7.53 2.49
N VAL A 254 8.76 8.85 2.40
CA VAL A 254 9.89 9.75 2.63
C VAL A 254 9.93 10.33 4.05
N ALA A 255 9.03 9.87 4.93
CA ALA A 255 9.08 10.23 6.35
C ALA A 255 10.39 9.75 7.00
N GLU A 256 10.85 10.46 8.03
CA GLU A 256 12.08 10.10 8.76
C GLU A 256 11.95 8.75 9.43
N GLU A 257 10.76 8.44 9.97
CA GLU A 257 10.45 7.19 10.65
C GLU A 257 10.29 5.99 9.68
N CYS A 258 10.09 6.22 8.38
CA CYS A 258 10.08 5.16 7.38
C CYS A 258 11.50 4.64 7.14
N ILE A 259 11.69 3.32 7.17
CA ILE A 259 13.03 2.70 7.09
C ILE A 259 13.28 1.98 5.76
N ILE A 260 12.58 2.37 4.68
CA ILE A 260 12.96 1.90 3.34
C ILE A 260 14.38 2.38 3.01
N PRO A 261 15.12 1.64 2.13
CA PRO A 261 16.48 2.01 1.76
C PRO A 261 16.61 3.44 1.23
N GLY A 262 17.71 4.13 1.62
CA GLY A 262 18.01 5.50 1.20
C GLY A 262 17.86 5.73 -0.31
N PRO A 263 18.48 4.91 -1.20
CA PRO A 263 18.31 5.05 -2.64
C PRO A 263 16.86 5.03 -3.12
N GLN A 264 15.96 4.30 -2.45
CA GLN A 264 14.54 4.31 -2.79
C GLN A 264 13.85 5.63 -2.38
N LYS A 265 14.22 6.22 -1.23
CA LYS A 265 13.75 7.56 -0.85
C LYS A 265 14.27 8.62 -1.83
N GLU A 266 15.53 8.52 -2.25
CA GLU A 266 16.14 9.42 -3.24
C GLU A 266 15.42 9.36 -4.60
N GLN A 267 15.08 8.17 -5.08
CA GLN A 267 14.26 8.00 -6.29
C GLN A 267 12.90 8.72 -6.17
N ILE A 268 12.24 8.62 -5.01
CA ILE A 268 10.95 9.29 -4.79
C ILE A 268 11.13 10.82 -4.77
N LEU A 269 12.13 11.32 -4.04
CA LEU A 269 12.37 12.76 -3.88
C LEU A 269 12.92 13.43 -5.14
N GLY A 270 13.67 12.70 -5.97
CA GLY A 270 14.24 13.18 -7.23
C GLY A 270 13.33 12.96 -8.43
N GLY A 271 12.30 12.12 -8.31
CA GLY A 271 11.41 11.75 -9.41
C GLY A 271 10.43 12.86 -9.80
N LYS A 272 10.01 12.82 -11.06
CA LYS A 272 8.88 13.58 -11.60
C LYS A 272 7.66 12.66 -11.66
N SER A 273 6.45 13.23 -11.78
CA SER A 273 5.21 12.43 -11.79
C SER A 273 5.18 11.37 -12.90
N GLU A 274 5.76 11.66 -14.05
CA GLU A 274 5.89 10.75 -15.20
C GLU A 274 6.88 9.60 -14.97
N ASP A 275 7.77 9.69 -13.99
CA ASP A 275 8.72 8.62 -13.66
C ASP A 275 8.06 7.48 -12.86
N PHE A 276 6.84 7.70 -12.36
CA PHE A 276 6.08 6.69 -11.62
C PHE A 276 5.09 6.00 -12.55
N VAL A 277 5.48 4.83 -13.07
CA VAL A 277 4.77 4.12 -14.14
C VAL A 277 4.10 2.83 -13.65
N PRO A 278 2.92 2.47 -14.21
CA PRO A 278 2.34 1.16 -13.99
C PRO A 278 3.17 0.09 -14.72
N SER A 279 3.53 -0.97 -14.02
CA SER A 279 4.32 -2.06 -14.59
C SER A 279 3.90 -3.41 -13.98
N ARG A 280 4.09 -4.49 -14.74
CA ARG A 280 3.89 -5.88 -14.28
C ARG A 280 5.22 -6.60 -14.02
N THR A 281 6.35 -5.94 -14.25
CA THR A 281 7.71 -6.49 -14.24
C THR A 281 8.04 -7.30 -12.98
N TYR A 282 7.66 -6.83 -11.80
CA TYR A 282 8.07 -7.49 -10.54
C TYR A 282 7.07 -8.50 -9.99
N THR A 283 5.78 -8.35 -10.25
CA THR A 283 4.75 -9.17 -9.60
C THR A 283 3.81 -9.90 -10.56
N GLY A 284 3.83 -9.52 -11.83
CA GLY A 284 2.87 -10.02 -12.82
C GLY A 284 1.49 -9.38 -12.74
N LYS A 285 1.24 -8.55 -11.73
CA LYS A 285 0.03 -7.74 -11.57
C LYS A 285 0.39 -6.27 -11.67
N THR A 286 -0.46 -5.47 -12.31
CA THR A 286 -0.21 -4.03 -12.47
C THR A 286 0.04 -3.35 -11.13
N ALA A 287 1.21 -2.74 -11.01
CA ALA A 287 1.62 -1.98 -9.84
C ALA A 287 2.41 -0.75 -10.28
N ARG A 288 2.11 0.41 -9.70
CA ARG A 288 2.86 1.63 -9.98
C ARG A 288 4.15 1.65 -9.18
N ASN A 289 5.26 1.86 -9.90
CA ASN A 289 6.61 1.92 -9.34
C ASN A 289 7.36 3.10 -9.94
N TYR A 290 8.42 3.54 -9.26
CA TYR A 290 9.44 4.35 -9.91
C TYR A 290 10.07 3.56 -11.06
N ARG A 291 10.15 4.17 -12.27
CA ARG A 291 10.69 3.54 -13.48
C ARG A 291 12.21 3.41 -13.36
N ASN A 292 12.67 2.21 -13.13
CA ASN A 292 14.09 1.89 -13.05
C ASN A 292 14.59 1.14 -14.28
N ALA A 293 15.92 0.88 -14.33
CA ALA A 293 16.55 0.20 -15.46
C ALA A 293 16.01 -1.22 -15.73
N VAL A 294 15.43 -1.88 -14.72
CA VAL A 294 14.83 -3.23 -14.89
C VAL A 294 13.49 -3.13 -15.58
N ILE A 295 12.64 -2.18 -15.18
CA ILE A 295 11.35 -1.93 -15.85
C ILE A 295 11.60 -1.54 -17.30
N GLN A 296 12.55 -0.64 -17.54
CA GLN A 296 12.93 -0.24 -18.90
C GLN A 296 13.42 -1.43 -19.73
N ALA A 297 14.27 -2.28 -19.18
CA ALA A 297 14.77 -3.46 -19.89
C ALA A 297 13.63 -4.45 -20.24
N TRP A 298 12.63 -4.61 -19.38
CA TRP A 298 11.45 -5.42 -19.68
C TRP A 298 10.62 -4.81 -20.83
N GLU A 299 10.38 -3.51 -20.82
CA GLU A 299 9.67 -2.80 -21.89
C GLU A 299 10.39 -2.96 -23.23
N GLU A 300 11.72 -2.88 -23.24
CA GLU A 300 12.57 -3.02 -24.44
C GLU A 300 12.70 -4.47 -24.94
N SER A 301 12.47 -5.46 -24.06
CA SER A 301 12.64 -6.88 -24.40
C SER A 301 11.56 -7.43 -25.36
N GLY A 302 10.40 -6.79 -25.41
CA GLY A 302 9.22 -7.29 -26.11
C GLY A 302 8.58 -8.52 -25.46
N LEU A 303 9.04 -8.94 -24.25
CA LEU A 303 8.44 -10.04 -23.49
C LEU A 303 7.33 -9.48 -22.57
N ASP A 304 6.13 -10.03 -22.69
CA ASP A 304 5.08 -9.75 -21.71
C ASP A 304 5.41 -10.36 -20.36
N PRO A 305 5.36 -9.58 -19.24
CA PRO A 305 5.52 -10.16 -17.92
C PRO A 305 4.48 -11.25 -17.64
N LEU A 306 4.91 -12.35 -17.05
CA LEU A 306 4.05 -13.47 -16.69
C LEU A 306 2.97 -13.04 -15.68
N PRO A 307 1.83 -13.74 -15.61
CA PRO A 307 0.82 -13.43 -14.59
C PRO A 307 1.34 -13.75 -13.18
N MET A 308 0.79 -13.04 -12.17
CA MET A 308 1.02 -13.38 -10.76
C MET A 308 0.45 -14.79 -10.45
N PRO A 309 1.16 -15.66 -9.72
CA PRO A 309 2.41 -15.40 -8.99
C PRO A 309 3.70 -15.67 -9.79
N LEU A 310 3.61 -16.22 -11.02
CA LEU A 310 4.77 -16.70 -11.79
C LEU A 310 5.85 -15.62 -11.99
N GLN A 311 5.45 -14.41 -12.34
CA GLN A 311 6.39 -13.30 -12.52
C GLN A 311 7.11 -12.96 -11.22
N GLY A 312 6.40 -12.98 -10.09
CA GLY A 312 7.00 -12.72 -8.78
C GLY A 312 8.09 -13.74 -8.46
N ILE A 313 7.82 -15.03 -8.68
CA ILE A 313 8.78 -16.13 -8.45
C ILE A 313 9.95 -16.03 -9.43
N LEU A 314 9.70 -15.69 -10.69
CA LEU A 314 10.73 -15.46 -11.70
C LEU A 314 11.73 -14.37 -11.30
N MET A 315 11.22 -13.27 -10.72
CA MET A 315 12.03 -12.08 -10.36
C MET A 315 12.63 -12.14 -8.95
N GLU A 316 12.27 -13.13 -8.12
CA GLU A 316 12.65 -13.08 -6.71
C GLU A 316 14.15 -13.26 -6.48
N ASP A 317 14.82 -14.15 -7.22
CA ASP A 317 16.28 -14.37 -7.10
C ASP A 317 17.04 -13.12 -7.58
N PHE A 318 16.58 -12.48 -8.68
CA PHE A 318 17.12 -11.20 -9.12
C PHE A 318 17.01 -10.13 -8.04
N THR A 319 15.81 -9.97 -7.46
CA THR A 319 15.58 -8.93 -6.45
C THR A 319 16.31 -9.21 -5.14
N ALA A 320 16.50 -10.49 -4.78
CA ALA A 320 17.29 -10.90 -3.63
C ALA A 320 18.77 -10.57 -3.84
N ALA A 321 19.33 -10.96 -5.00
CA ALA A 321 20.71 -10.66 -5.37
C ALA A 321 20.99 -9.15 -5.40
N ALA A 322 20.08 -8.37 -5.99
CA ALA A 322 20.21 -6.91 -6.01
C ALA A 322 20.22 -6.31 -4.59
N ARG A 323 19.36 -6.80 -3.69
CA ARG A 323 19.34 -6.34 -2.28
C ARG A 323 20.59 -6.73 -1.53
N GLU A 324 21.12 -7.94 -1.76
CA GLU A 324 22.34 -8.45 -1.12
C GLU A 324 23.55 -7.55 -1.38
N VAL A 325 23.67 -7.02 -2.61
CA VAL A 325 24.76 -6.11 -2.99
C VAL A 325 24.38 -4.63 -2.89
N GLY A 326 23.28 -4.29 -2.23
CA GLY A 326 22.85 -2.91 -2.00
C GLY A 326 22.30 -2.16 -3.23
N ARG A 327 22.04 -2.86 -4.36
CA ARG A 327 21.51 -2.28 -5.59
C ARG A 327 19.97 -2.09 -5.49
N TYR A 328 19.55 -1.28 -4.53
CA TYR A 328 18.13 -0.95 -4.33
C TYR A 328 17.51 -0.15 -5.47
N ASP A 329 18.33 0.44 -6.33
CA ASP A 329 17.93 1.09 -7.58
C ASP A 329 17.37 0.09 -8.62
N LEU A 330 17.66 -1.20 -8.50
CA LEU A 330 17.21 -2.27 -9.40
C LEU A 330 16.01 -3.05 -8.89
N VAL A 331 15.54 -2.78 -7.66
CA VAL A 331 14.37 -3.47 -7.12
C VAL A 331 13.11 -2.60 -7.27
N ASN A 332 11.95 -3.22 -7.08
CA ASN A 332 10.69 -2.49 -7.10
C ASN A 332 10.65 -1.39 -6.02
N ASN A 333 10.19 -0.21 -6.41
CA ASN A 333 9.96 0.93 -5.53
C ASN A 333 8.51 1.41 -5.70
N PRO A 334 7.55 0.73 -5.06
CA PRO A 334 6.13 1.04 -5.20
C PRO A 334 5.82 2.43 -4.65
N SER A 335 5.57 3.37 -5.55
CA SER A 335 5.28 4.77 -5.21
C SER A 335 4.38 5.40 -6.28
N GLY A 336 3.53 6.34 -5.87
CA GLY A 336 2.52 6.98 -6.71
C GLY A 336 3.05 8.23 -7.41
N GLN A 337 2.25 8.76 -8.36
CA GLN A 337 2.60 9.93 -9.15
C GLN A 337 2.86 11.19 -8.32
N VAL A 338 2.35 11.25 -7.09
CA VAL A 338 2.64 12.34 -6.15
C VAL A 338 4.11 12.39 -5.69
N GLY A 339 4.92 11.38 -5.99
CA GLY A 339 6.38 11.48 -5.83
C GLY A 339 6.94 12.73 -6.50
N GLY A 340 6.38 13.10 -7.67
CA GLY A 340 6.73 14.35 -8.36
C GLY A 340 6.45 15.66 -7.59
N MET A 341 5.68 15.60 -6.50
CA MET A 341 5.41 16.74 -5.61
C MET A 341 6.31 16.78 -4.38
N LEU A 342 6.97 15.66 -4.05
CA LEU A 342 7.78 15.53 -2.85
C LEU A 342 9.21 16.01 -3.11
N ARG A 343 9.79 16.80 -2.21
CA ARG A 343 11.15 17.37 -2.38
C ARG A 343 12.06 17.13 -1.20
N LYS A 344 11.51 16.76 -0.04
CA LYS A 344 12.27 16.61 1.20
C LYS A 344 11.59 15.61 2.14
N GLY A 345 12.37 14.76 2.79
CA GLY A 345 11.93 13.96 3.94
C GLY A 345 11.66 14.86 5.15
N LYS A 346 10.68 14.47 5.95
CA LYS A 346 10.26 15.17 7.16
C LYS A 346 9.77 14.15 8.21
N PRO A 347 9.76 14.51 9.51
CA PRO A 347 9.03 13.73 10.50
C PRO A 347 7.56 13.54 10.13
N ALA A 348 6.99 12.37 10.39
CA ALA A 348 5.59 12.06 10.07
C ALA A 348 4.60 13.06 10.70
N ALA A 349 4.89 13.52 11.92
CA ALA A 349 4.09 14.55 12.60
C ALA A 349 4.04 15.88 11.83
N ILE A 350 5.13 16.26 11.16
CA ILE A 350 5.17 17.47 10.32
C ILE A 350 4.37 17.24 9.03
N ILE A 351 4.49 16.08 8.42
CA ILE A 351 3.67 15.71 7.24
C ILE A 351 2.18 15.81 7.59
N MET A 352 1.78 15.26 8.73
CA MET A 352 0.40 15.33 9.23
C MET A 352 -0.07 16.78 9.43
N ASP A 353 0.73 17.62 10.10
CA ASP A 353 0.38 19.01 10.33
C ASP A 353 0.22 19.81 9.01
N GLU A 354 1.11 19.61 8.05
CA GLU A 354 1.03 20.23 6.73
C GLU A 354 -0.20 19.79 5.94
N LEU A 355 -0.56 18.50 5.98
CA LEU A 355 -1.78 17.97 5.35
C LEU A 355 -3.03 18.60 5.96
N ILE A 356 -3.12 18.64 7.29
CA ILE A 356 -4.27 19.18 8.01
C ILE A 356 -4.41 20.69 7.78
N LYS A 357 -3.33 21.43 8.01
CA LYS A 357 -3.28 22.88 7.84
C LYS A 357 -3.67 23.29 6.42
N GLY A 358 -3.00 22.66 5.42
CA GLY A 358 -3.24 22.97 4.01
C GLY A 358 -4.67 22.61 3.57
N ALA A 359 -5.27 21.53 4.11
CA ALA A 359 -6.66 21.19 3.83
C ALA A 359 -7.63 22.26 4.37
N VAL A 360 -7.44 22.68 5.62
CA VAL A 360 -8.25 23.72 6.25
C VAL A 360 -8.12 25.06 5.49
N GLU A 361 -6.91 25.45 5.11
CA GLU A 361 -6.66 26.67 4.33
C GLU A 361 -7.35 26.61 2.97
N THR A 362 -7.17 25.51 2.22
CA THR A 362 -7.81 25.32 0.91
C THR A 362 -9.34 25.38 0.99
N ILE A 363 -9.94 24.73 2.01
CA ILE A 363 -11.40 24.76 2.19
C ILE A 363 -11.91 26.18 2.47
N LYS A 364 -11.20 26.95 3.31
CA LYS A 364 -11.55 28.35 3.61
C LYS A 364 -11.45 29.25 2.38
N GLU A 365 -10.40 29.07 1.56
CA GLU A 365 -10.23 29.80 0.29
C GLU A 365 -11.37 29.50 -0.68
N LEU A 366 -11.75 28.22 -0.85
CA LEU A 366 -12.88 27.83 -1.68
C LEU A 366 -14.20 28.43 -1.15
N GLN A 367 -14.44 28.38 0.15
CA GLN A 367 -15.63 28.96 0.76
C GLN A 367 -15.69 30.47 0.52
N SER A 368 -14.60 31.20 0.67
CA SER A 368 -14.55 32.63 0.40
C SER A 368 -14.80 32.97 -1.06
N SER A 369 -14.39 32.11 -1.99
CA SER A 369 -14.55 32.32 -3.44
C SER A 369 -15.98 32.15 -3.94
N VAL A 370 -16.86 31.44 -3.20
CA VAL A 370 -18.28 31.24 -3.57
C VAL A 370 -19.27 32.04 -2.71
N SER A 371 -18.78 32.77 -1.69
CA SER A 371 -19.61 33.58 -0.79
C SER A 371 -19.75 35.03 -1.27
N GLY A 372 -19.33 35.33 -2.52
CA GLY A 372 -19.41 36.66 -3.16
C GLY A 372 -20.72 36.91 -3.88
#